data_7c62d42f71c833e1524851a4b9bf08f7
#
_entry.id   7c62d42f71c833e1524851a4b9bf08f7
#
_cell.length_a   1.000
_cell.length_b   1.000
_cell.length_c   1.000
_cell.angle_alpha   90.00
_cell.angle_beta   90.00
_cell.angle_gamma   90.00
#
_symmetry.space_group_name_H-M   'P 1'
#
loop_
_entity.id
_entity.type
_entity.pdbx_description
1 polymer ?
#
loop_
_entity_poly.entity_id
_entity_poly.type
_entity_poly.pdbx_seq_one_letter_code
_entity_poly.pdbx_strand_id
1 'polypeptide(L)'
;VRRLGLLPGGEPDGLGDDVRLTGAALDQRVVVFFPEPLRNGYQLEQWLPVLEALHARQGVAVITQDSRTAAWLRGRTALPVLCVARTATLDGIVQRSDVALALYVSHHPRNFQMLRFSTLGHVYIGHGESDKAVSASNQLKAYDRVFVAGRAAEDRILTELLWFDRSHLVRVGRPQAAAPAPRPVPAVPTVLYAPTWEGAQPSMAYSSVPTHGSTLVSSLVAAGMRVVYRPHPRTGANRRDVAAADAALRRLLEAPEAQRTGSRTDPDRPLQEAFEDVDVLVTDVSSVALEWLPTGRPLVVTVPADPAAVAAASPLLDAVPRLPSSAAGSAGTVVRRCLDDDREAPARAELVEHYLGGSDPDAALSRFLGACDDVIAARDAVRGALSRAGR
;
A
#
# COMPACT_ATOMS: atom_id res chain seq x y z
N VAL A 1 2.00 -28.88 -15.61
CA VAL A 1 1.15 -27.72 -15.34
C VAL A 1 1.77 -26.87 -14.21
N ARG A 2 2.03 -27.42 -13.00
CA ARG A 2 2.69 -26.70 -11.88
C ARG A 2 4.10 -26.22 -12.23
N ARG A 3 4.90 -27.04 -12.94
CA ARG A 3 6.27 -26.67 -13.37
C ARG A 3 6.31 -25.54 -14.41
N LEU A 4 5.22 -25.32 -15.11
CA LEU A 4 5.11 -24.26 -16.13
C LEU A 4 4.49 -22.96 -15.60
N GLY A 5 4.23 -22.86 -14.30
CA GLY A 5 3.62 -21.65 -13.70
C GLY A 5 2.19 -21.37 -14.16
N LEU A 6 1.49 -22.34 -14.70
CA LEU A 6 0.14 -22.20 -15.27
C LEU A 6 -0.97 -22.32 -14.23
N LEU A 7 -0.63 -22.50 -12.94
CA LEU A 7 -1.61 -22.46 -11.86
C LEU A 7 -1.86 -21.03 -11.40
N PRO A 8 -3.06 -20.75 -10.87
CA PRO A 8 -3.36 -19.46 -10.25
C PRO A 8 -2.30 -19.09 -9.22
N GLY A 9 -1.88 -17.82 -9.21
CA GLY A 9 -0.98 -17.30 -8.21
C GLY A 9 -1.53 -17.44 -6.79
N GLY A 10 -0.64 -17.54 -5.82
CA GLY A 10 -1.00 -17.71 -4.42
C GLY A 10 -1.14 -19.15 -3.95
N GLU A 11 -1.04 -20.14 -4.86
CA GLU A 11 -0.88 -21.55 -4.50
C GLU A 11 0.60 -21.96 -4.59
N PRO A 12 1.12 -22.79 -3.65
CA PRO A 12 2.46 -23.33 -3.76
C PRO A 12 2.58 -24.13 -5.06
N ASP A 13 3.41 -23.65 -5.99
CA ASP A 13 3.51 -24.20 -7.34
C ASP A 13 4.55 -25.32 -7.48
N GLY A 14 5.24 -25.65 -6.40
CA GLY A 14 6.28 -26.69 -6.35
C GLY A 14 7.57 -26.32 -7.09
N LEU A 15 7.72 -25.07 -7.54
CA LEU A 15 8.96 -24.51 -8.10
C LEU A 15 9.75 -23.73 -7.04
N GLY A 16 9.42 -23.93 -5.76
CA GLY A 16 10.13 -23.32 -4.64
C GLY A 16 11.54 -23.86 -4.43
N ASP A 17 12.24 -23.19 -3.55
CA ASP A 17 13.62 -23.55 -3.20
C ASP A 17 13.72 -24.72 -2.19
N ASP A 18 12.63 -25.41 -1.90
CA ASP A 18 12.53 -26.39 -0.79
C ASP A 18 13.66 -27.42 -0.75
N VAL A 19 14.06 -27.95 -1.91
CA VAL A 19 15.15 -28.94 -1.97
C VAL A 19 16.49 -28.29 -1.59
N ARG A 20 16.75 -27.10 -2.10
CA ARG A 20 17.98 -26.32 -1.83
C ARG A 20 18.04 -25.87 -0.36
N LEU A 21 16.89 -25.63 0.24
CA LEU A 21 16.75 -25.15 1.62
C LEU A 21 16.68 -26.28 2.66
N THR A 22 16.77 -27.53 2.22
CA THR A 22 16.85 -28.67 3.16
C THR A 22 18.08 -28.55 4.03
N GLY A 23 17.89 -28.45 5.34
CA GLY A 23 18.97 -28.26 6.31
C GLY A 23 19.50 -26.81 6.42
N ALA A 24 19.00 -25.86 5.63
CA ALA A 24 19.43 -24.46 5.70
C ALA A 24 18.99 -23.80 7.01
N ALA A 25 19.79 -22.82 7.46
CA ALA A 25 19.47 -21.85 8.47
C ALA A 25 19.58 -20.43 7.86
N LEU A 26 18.90 -19.46 8.45
CA LEU A 26 18.99 -18.06 8.12
C LEU A 26 19.92 -17.36 9.12
N ASP A 27 20.78 -16.49 8.60
CA ASP A 27 21.57 -15.57 9.41
C ASP A 27 20.76 -14.31 9.79
N GLN A 28 19.62 -14.11 9.11
CA GLN A 28 18.73 -12.96 9.31
C GLN A 28 17.84 -13.17 10.52
N ARG A 29 17.75 -12.12 11.36
CA ARG A 29 16.90 -12.11 12.55
C ARG A 29 15.45 -11.71 12.27
N VAL A 30 15.18 -11.12 11.11
CA VAL A 30 13.86 -10.67 10.69
C VAL A 30 13.43 -11.40 9.42
N VAL A 31 12.20 -11.87 9.40
CA VAL A 31 11.57 -12.46 8.21
C VAL A 31 10.35 -11.65 7.83
N VAL A 32 10.25 -11.26 6.57
CA VAL A 32 8.99 -10.77 5.98
C VAL A 32 8.28 -11.96 5.34
N PHE A 33 7.14 -12.35 5.89
CA PHE A 33 6.35 -13.44 5.34
C PHE A 33 5.29 -12.90 4.38
N PHE A 34 5.48 -13.19 3.08
CA PHE A 34 4.66 -12.66 2.01
C PHE A 34 4.12 -13.77 1.10
N PRO A 35 3.01 -14.43 1.48
CA PRO A 35 2.43 -15.54 0.71
C PRO A 35 1.54 -15.09 -0.46
N GLU A 36 1.55 -13.82 -0.80
CA GLU A 36 0.72 -13.22 -1.84
C GLU A 36 1.19 -13.59 -3.25
N PRO A 37 0.25 -13.71 -4.22
CA PRO A 37 0.59 -13.87 -5.62
C PRO A 37 1.19 -12.58 -6.22
N LEU A 38 1.90 -12.73 -7.34
CA LEU A 38 2.58 -11.64 -8.03
C LEU A 38 1.70 -10.39 -8.27
N ARG A 39 0.42 -10.56 -8.58
CA ARG A 39 -0.52 -9.44 -8.78
C ARG A 39 -0.68 -8.53 -7.55
N ASN A 40 -0.32 -9.00 -6.36
CA ASN A 40 -0.33 -8.26 -5.12
C ASN A 40 1.09 -7.80 -4.69
N GLY A 41 2.11 -8.01 -5.53
CA GLY A 41 3.51 -7.68 -5.25
C GLY A 41 3.73 -6.23 -4.87
N TYR A 42 2.93 -5.29 -5.42
CA TYR A 42 2.95 -3.86 -5.09
C TYR A 42 2.79 -3.58 -3.58
N GLN A 43 2.13 -4.49 -2.84
CA GLN A 43 1.95 -4.35 -1.39
C GLN A 43 3.28 -4.44 -0.63
N LEU A 44 4.19 -5.29 -1.10
CA LEU A 44 5.53 -5.41 -0.51
C LEU A 44 6.53 -4.44 -1.14
N GLU A 45 6.39 -4.15 -2.44
CA GLU A 45 7.33 -3.31 -3.19
C GLU A 45 7.59 -1.96 -2.51
N GLN A 46 6.53 -1.30 -2.05
CA GLN A 46 6.63 -0.01 -1.35
C GLN A 46 7.41 -0.07 -0.02
N TRP A 47 7.56 -1.28 0.56
CA TRP A 47 8.31 -1.49 1.78
C TRP A 47 9.78 -1.82 1.54
N LEU A 48 10.18 -2.17 0.32
CA LEU A 48 11.55 -2.64 0.05
C LEU A 48 12.64 -1.68 0.55
N PRO A 49 12.58 -0.35 0.31
CA PRO A 49 13.60 0.56 0.82
C PRO A 49 13.68 0.58 2.36
N VAL A 50 12.54 0.51 3.04
CA VAL A 50 12.47 0.48 4.51
C VAL A 50 13.02 -0.83 5.06
N LEU A 51 12.71 -1.95 4.39
CA LEU A 51 13.20 -3.28 4.77
C LEU A 51 14.70 -3.44 4.50
N GLU A 52 15.24 -2.79 3.49
CA GLU A 52 16.68 -2.73 3.22
C GLU A 52 17.40 -1.92 4.31
N ALA A 53 16.80 -0.82 4.79
CA ALA A 53 17.33 -0.10 5.96
C ALA A 53 17.29 -0.97 7.24
N LEU A 54 16.23 -1.74 7.46
CA LEU A 54 16.15 -2.69 8.56
C LEU A 54 17.16 -3.84 8.39
N HIS A 55 17.39 -4.29 7.16
CA HIS A 55 18.39 -5.34 6.85
C HIS A 55 19.80 -4.94 7.29
N ALA A 56 20.17 -3.69 7.10
CA ALA A 56 21.48 -3.18 7.53
C ALA A 56 21.68 -3.24 9.06
N ARG A 57 20.58 -3.32 9.85
CA ARG A 57 20.63 -3.37 11.32
C ARG A 57 20.48 -4.77 11.88
N GLN A 58 19.51 -5.55 11.37
CA GLN A 58 19.06 -6.79 11.98
C GLN A 58 19.17 -8.01 11.05
N GLY A 59 19.49 -7.78 9.75
CA GLY A 59 19.33 -8.80 8.74
C GLY A 59 17.87 -9.15 8.47
N VAL A 60 17.40 -8.96 7.24
CA VAL A 60 16.03 -9.25 6.80
C VAL A 60 16.08 -10.26 5.67
N ALA A 61 15.21 -11.26 5.68
CA ALA A 61 14.92 -12.14 4.55
C ALA A 61 13.44 -12.09 4.21
N VAL A 62 13.09 -12.23 2.94
CA VAL A 62 11.72 -12.36 2.47
C VAL A 62 11.41 -13.83 2.21
N ILE A 63 10.35 -14.35 2.80
CA ILE A 63 9.82 -15.69 2.51
C ILE A 63 8.49 -15.55 1.78
N THR A 64 8.44 -16.04 0.56
CA THR A 64 7.21 -16.12 -0.26
C THR A 64 6.87 -17.58 -0.61
N GLN A 65 5.65 -17.82 -1.09
CA GLN A 65 5.16 -19.14 -1.48
C GLN A 65 4.83 -19.25 -2.98
N ASP A 66 4.92 -18.14 -3.72
CA ASP A 66 4.70 -18.09 -5.17
C ASP A 66 6.03 -17.86 -5.88
N SER A 67 6.42 -18.76 -6.78
CA SER A 67 7.71 -18.71 -7.47
C SER A 67 7.85 -17.52 -8.40
N ARG A 68 6.73 -17.00 -8.97
CA ARG A 68 6.73 -15.82 -9.82
C ARG A 68 6.96 -14.56 -8.98
N THR A 69 6.33 -14.50 -7.79
CA THR A 69 6.57 -13.44 -6.82
C THR A 69 8.03 -13.45 -6.36
N ALA A 70 8.60 -14.64 -6.08
CA ALA A 70 10.01 -14.76 -5.71
C ALA A 70 10.95 -14.28 -6.84
N ALA A 71 10.71 -14.68 -8.08
CA ALA A 71 11.51 -14.27 -9.22
C ALA A 71 11.42 -12.75 -9.44
N TRP A 72 10.23 -12.19 -9.32
CA TRP A 72 9.99 -10.75 -9.46
C TRP A 72 10.69 -9.94 -8.36
N LEU A 73 10.64 -10.38 -7.10
CA LEU A 73 11.31 -9.73 -5.96
C LEU A 73 12.83 -9.76 -6.13
N ARG A 74 13.42 -10.89 -6.54
CA ARG A 74 14.87 -11.04 -6.75
C ARG A 74 15.45 -10.05 -7.78
N GLY A 75 14.61 -9.53 -8.67
CA GLY A 75 15.00 -8.47 -9.62
C GLY A 75 14.84 -7.04 -9.09
N ARG A 76 14.33 -6.86 -7.85
CA ARG A 76 13.95 -5.55 -7.29
C ARG A 76 14.58 -5.20 -5.96
N THR A 77 15.18 -6.16 -5.28
CA THR A 77 15.81 -5.93 -3.97
C THR A 77 17.06 -6.77 -3.81
N ALA A 78 18.01 -6.27 -3.01
CA ALA A 78 19.19 -7.02 -2.57
C ALA A 78 18.89 -7.95 -1.38
N LEU A 79 17.70 -7.92 -0.79
CA LEU A 79 17.31 -8.79 0.30
C LEU A 79 17.33 -10.26 -0.13
N PRO A 80 17.73 -11.20 0.74
CA PRO A 80 17.55 -12.63 0.50
C PRO A 80 16.06 -12.96 0.30
N VAL A 81 15.70 -13.55 -0.84
CA VAL A 81 14.34 -13.98 -1.18
C VAL A 81 14.29 -15.50 -1.32
N LEU A 82 13.52 -16.14 -0.46
CA LEU A 82 13.29 -17.57 -0.41
C LEU A 82 11.88 -17.90 -0.88
N CYS A 83 11.74 -18.86 -1.80
CA CYS A 83 10.44 -19.41 -2.19
C CYS A 83 10.20 -20.74 -1.48
N VAL A 84 9.41 -20.74 -0.41
CA VAL A 84 9.15 -21.90 0.45
C VAL A 84 7.74 -22.40 0.22
N ALA A 85 7.60 -23.48 -0.57
CA ALA A 85 6.31 -24.06 -0.89
C ALA A 85 5.80 -25.04 0.18
N ARG A 86 6.70 -25.66 0.94
CA ARG A 86 6.37 -26.73 1.90
C ARG A 86 6.45 -26.25 3.33
N THR A 87 5.43 -26.57 4.12
CA THR A 87 5.39 -26.25 5.55
C THR A 87 6.57 -26.88 6.31
N ALA A 88 6.96 -28.11 5.98
CA ALA A 88 8.10 -28.77 6.63
C ALA A 88 9.44 -28.05 6.38
N THR A 89 9.62 -27.45 5.21
CA THR A 89 10.80 -26.62 4.91
C THR A 89 10.80 -25.36 5.75
N LEU A 90 9.64 -24.70 5.86
CA LEU A 90 9.46 -23.52 6.71
C LEU A 90 9.78 -23.84 8.17
N ASP A 91 9.25 -24.96 8.68
CA ASP A 91 9.54 -25.47 10.04
C ASP A 91 11.03 -25.66 10.27
N GLY A 92 11.66 -26.36 9.35
CA GLY A 92 13.08 -26.64 9.44
C GLY A 92 13.94 -25.36 9.42
N ILE A 93 13.61 -24.37 8.61
CA ILE A 93 14.31 -23.09 8.56
C ILE A 93 14.17 -22.37 9.90
N VAL A 94 12.94 -22.16 10.38
CA VAL A 94 12.69 -21.42 11.62
C VAL A 94 13.34 -22.09 12.83
N GLN A 95 13.28 -23.43 12.92
CA GLN A 95 13.88 -24.19 14.02
C GLN A 95 15.42 -24.09 14.07
N ARG A 96 16.07 -24.00 12.90
CA ARG A 96 17.54 -23.93 12.81
C ARG A 96 18.10 -22.52 12.84
N SER A 97 17.23 -21.50 12.76
CA SER A 97 17.61 -20.09 12.68
C SER A 97 17.29 -19.37 13.99
N ASP A 98 18.01 -18.28 14.27
CA ASP A 98 17.66 -17.35 15.37
C ASP A 98 16.76 -16.21 14.86
N VAL A 99 15.74 -16.55 14.07
CA VAL A 99 14.72 -15.56 13.68
C VAL A 99 14.01 -15.07 14.94
N ALA A 100 13.93 -13.76 15.10
CA ALA A 100 13.33 -13.12 16.25
C ALA A 100 12.00 -12.43 15.93
N LEU A 101 11.83 -11.95 14.68
CA LEU A 101 10.70 -11.12 14.27
C LEU A 101 10.17 -11.58 12.92
N ALA A 102 8.85 -11.71 12.81
CA ALA A 102 8.14 -11.90 11.55
C ALA A 102 7.25 -10.69 11.25
N LEU A 103 7.42 -10.09 10.07
CA LEU A 103 6.67 -8.95 9.58
C LEU A 103 5.65 -9.37 8.52
N TYR A 104 4.47 -8.71 8.51
CA TYR A 104 3.36 -9.00 7.62
C TYR A 104 2.78 -7.73 7.00
N VAL A 105 2.75 -7.66 5.67
CA VAL A 105 2.24 -6.48 4.94
C VAL A 105 0.77 -6.62 4.50
N SER A 106 0.19 -7.81 4.62
CA SER A 106 -1.18 -8.09 4.17
C SER A 106 -1.91 -9.05 5.10
N HIS A 107 -3.26 -9.01 5.04
CA HIS A 107 -4.13 -9.99 5.71
C HIS A 107 -4.34 -11.22 4.82
N HIS A 108 -3.34 -12.07 4.71
CA HIS A 108 -3.46 -13.32 3.96
C HIS A 108 -3.74 -14.50 4.90
N PRO A 109 -4.68 -15.42 4.58
CA PRO A 109 -4.97 -16.58 5.45
C PRO A 109 -3.74 -17.45 5.74
N ARG A 110 -2.79 -17.51 4.81
CA ARG A 110 -1.54 -18.26 5.00
C ARG A 110 -0.57 -17.63 6.01
N ASN A 111 -0.80 -16.42 6.48
CA ASN A 111 -0.02 -15.84 7.57
C ASN A 111 -0.03 -16.75 8.81
N PHE A 112 -1.11 -17.52 9.02
CA PHE A 112 -1.19 -18.51 10.11
C PHE A 112 -0.15 -19.62 10.02
N GLN A 113 0.45 -19.87 8.85
CA GLN A 113 1.58 -20.79 8.73
C GLN A 113 2.84 -20.27 9.40
N MET A 114 3.01 -18.95 9.50
CA MET A 114 4.13 -18.33 10.21
C MET A 114 3.74 -17.95 11.64
N LEU A 115 2.51 -17.48 11.88
CA LEU A 115 1.98 -17.10 13.20
C LEU A 115 2.01 -18.25 14.24
N ARG A 116 2.08 -19.51 13.82
CA ARG A 116 2.17 -20.66 14.71
C ARG A 116 3.52 -20.81 15.44
N PHE A 117 4.55 -20.05 15.03
CA PHE A 117 5.87 -20.09 15.69
C PHE A 117 5.89 -19.17 16.91
N SER A 118 5.52 -19.69 18.07
CA SER A 118 5.40 -18.95 19.33
C SER A 118 6.72 -18.38 19.89
N THR A 119 7.84 -18.68 19.25
CA THR A 119 9.16 -18.16 19.64
C THR A 119 9.57 -16.88 18.92
N LEU A 120 8.75 -16.39 18.02
CA LEU A 120 8.95 -15.16 17.25
C LEU A 120 8.03 -14.05 17.78
N GLY A 121 8.45 -12.78 17.62
CA GLY A 121 7.53 -11.66 17.65
C GLY A 121 6.82 -11.55 16.30
N HIS A 122 5.52 -11.35 16.30
CA HIS A 122 4.71 -11.22 15.10
C HIS A 122 4.16 -9.81 14.98
N VAL A 123 4.56 -9.08 13.91
CA VAL A 123 4.18 -7.68 13.72
C VAL A 123 3.49 -7.47 12.36
N TYR A 124 2.27 -6.95 12.41
CA TYR A 124 1.59 -6.48 11.21
C TYR A 124 2.00 -5.03 10.91
N ILE A 125 2.43 -4.77 9.68
CA ILE A 125 2.88 -3.43 9.24
C ILE A 125 1.99 -2.83 8.15
N GLY A 126 1.06 -3.60 7.56
CA GLY A 126 0.15 -3.13 6.51
C GLY A 126 0.85 -2.77 5.20
N HIS A 127 0.06 -2.32 4.23
CA HIS A 127 0.57 -1.88 2.92
C HIS A 127 -0.04 -0.54 2.46
N GLY A 128 -0.67 0.19 3.34
CA GLY A 128 -1.26 1.51 3.10
C GLY A 128 -2.36 1.82 4.09
N GLU A 129 -2.57 3.10 4.33
CA GLU A 129 -3.71 3.62 5.10
C GLU A 129 -4.90 3.87 4.17
N SER A 130 -6.11 3.72 4.67
CA SER A 130 -7.34 3.93 3.90
C SER A 130 -8.52 4.17 4.83
N ASP A 131 -9.39 5.10 4.50
CA ASP A 131 -10.66 5.36 5.19
C ASP A 131 -11.77 4.35 4.86
N LYS A 132 -11.44 3.26 4.16
CA LYS A 132 -12.40 2.20 3.87
C LYS A 132 -12.69 1.39 5.15
N ALA A 133 -13.97 1.12 5.42
CA ALA A 133 -14.41 0.33 6.58
C ALA A 133 -13.74 -1.07 6.67
N VAL A 134 -13.38 -1.66 5.52
CA VAL A 134 -12.69 -2.97 5.48
C VAL A 134 -11.22 -2.96 5.90
N SER A 135 -10.66 -1.81 6.27
CA SER A 135 -9.25 -1.71 6.67
C SER A 135 -8.94 -2.30 8.06
N ALA A 136 -9.97 -2.54 8.89
CA ALA A 136 -9.84 -3.20 10.19
C ALA A 136 -10.26 -4.67 10.09
N SER A 137 -9.30 -5.59 10.10
CA SER A 137 -9.54 -7.04 10.07
C SER A 137 -9.39 -7.65 11.46
N ASN A 138 -10.28 -8.57 11.81
CA ASN A 138 -10.17 -9.35 13.06
C ASN A 138 -8.85 -10.16 13.15
N GLN A 139 -8.18 -10.40 12.02
CA GLN A 139 -6.86 -11.03 11.98
C GLN A 139 -5.80 -10.18 12.71
N LEU A 140 -6.01 -8.88 12.88
CA LEU A 140 -5.09 -8.02 13.67
C LEU A 140 -4.88 -8.52 15.09
N LYS A 141 -5.87 -9.21 15.68
CA LYS A 141 -5.77 -9.82 17.02
C LYS A 141 -4.78 -10.99 17.12
N ALA A 142 -4.31 -11.51 15.98
CA ALA A 142 -3.35 -12.62 15.94
C ALA A 142 -1.89 -12.15 16.00
N TYR A 143 -1.64 -10.84 15.94
CA TYR A 143 -0.29 -10.30 15.97
C TYR A 143 0.05 -9.72 17.35
N ASP A 144 1.32 -9.84 17.76
CA ASP A 144 1.82 -9.27 19.02
C ASP A 144 1.86 -7.75 18.99
N ARG A 145 2.11 -7.18 17.81
CA ARG A 145 2.06 -5.73 17.56
C ARG A 145 1.47 -5.45 16.20
N VAL A 146 0.82 -4.29 16.10
CA VAL A 146 0.30 -3.71 14.86
C VAL A 146 0.90 -2.33 14.73
N PHE A 147 1.78 -2.17 13.74
CA PHE A 147 2.37 -0.87 13.44
C PHE A 147 1.40 -0.08 12.56
N VAL A 148 1.08 1.11 12.98
CA VAL A 148 0.15 2.03 12.30
C VAL A 148 0.84 3.33 11.97
N ALA A 149 0.39 3.99 10.90
CA ALA A 149 0.99 5.24 10.49
C ALA A 149 0.65 6.38 11.47
N GLY A 150 -0.63 6.57 11.77
CA GLY A 150 -1.09 7.68 12.58
C GLY A 150 -2.28 7.34 13.48
N ARG A 151 -2.83 8.38 14.08
CA ARG A 151 -3.96 8.28 15.00
C ARG A 151 -5.23 7.77 14.34
N ALA A 152 -5.47 8.13 13.08
CA ALA A 152 -6.64 7.69 12.32
C ALA A 152 -6.75 6.17 12.26
N ALA A 153 -5.63 5.47 12.05
CA ALA A 153 -5.60 4.01 12.03
C ALA A 153 -5.88 3.40 13.40
N GLU A 154 -5.32 3.97 14.48
CA GLU A 154 -5.64 3.54 15.85
C GLU A 154 -7.13 3.66 16.15
N ASP A 155 -7.69 4.86 15.94
CA ASP A 155 -9.08 5.16 16.26
C ASP A 155 -10.01 4.21 15.48
N ARG A 156 -9.72 3.96 14.19
CA ARG A 156 -10.47 3.01 13.35
C ARG A 156 -10.40 1.58 13.90
N ILE A 157 -9.21 1.09 14.23
CA ILE A 157 -9.03 -0.28 14.76
C ILE A 157 -9.78 -0.45 16.08
N LEU A 158 -9.69 0.52 16.98
CA LEU A 158 -10.37 0.47 18.28
C LEU A 158 -11.88 0.62 18.18
N THR A 159 -12.39 1.31 17.15
CA THR A 159 -13.83 1.45 16.91
C THR A 159 -14.43 0.19 16.26
N GLU A 160 -13.71 -0.39 15.27
CA GLU A 160 -14.24 -1.50 14.48
C GLU A 160 -14.03 -2.88 15.13
N LEU A 161 -12.98 -3.03 15.95
CA LEU A 161 -12.63 -4.33 16.54
C LEU A 161 -12.96 -4.39 18.02
N LEU A 162 -14.07 -5.08 18.36
CA LEU A 162 -14.40 -5.37 19.75
C LEU A 162 -13.26 -6.12 20.45
N TRP A 163 -12.95 -5.71 21.69
CA TRP A 163 -11.91 -6.32 22.54
C TRP A 163 -10.51 -6.32 21.94
N PHE A 164 -10.18 -5.33 21.09
CA PHE A 164 -8.80 -5.15 20.67
C PHE A 164 -8.03 -4.40 21.76
N ASP A 165 -6.90 -4.97 22.18
CA ASP A 165 -6.04 -4.32 23.18
C ASP A 165 -5.19 -3.21 22.53
N ARG A 166 -5.43 -1.96 22.96
CA ARG A 166 -4.70 -0.79 22.46
C ARG A 166 -3.17 -0.91 22.64
N SER A 167 -2.69 -1.66 23.66
CA SER A 167 -1.26 -1.85 23.90
C SER A 167 -0.52 -2.56 22.78
N HIS A 168 -1.25 -3.23 21.87
CA HIS A 168 -0.69 -3.84 20.67
C HIS A 168 -0.41 -2.83 19.54
N LEU A 169 -1.00 -1.62 19.59
CA LEU A 169 -0.80 -0.59 18.57
C LEU A 169 0.49 0.20 18.82
N VAL A 170 1.29 0.38 17.77
CA VAL A 170 2.51 1.19 17.82
C VAL A 170 2.49 2.17 16.65
N ARG A 171 2.49 3.47 16.96
CA ARG A 171 2.57 4.50 15.92
C ARG A 171 4.00 4.67 15.44
N VAL A 172 4.25 4.31 14.19
CA VAL A 172 5.57 4.40 13.57
C VAL A 172 5.66 5.50 12.51
N GLY A 173 4.52 6.04 12.08
CA GLY A 173 4.47 6.94 10.93
C GLY A 173 4.42 6.17 9.62
N ARG A 174 4.66 6.90 8.52
CA ARG A 174 4.68 6.34 7.17
C ARG A 174 6.07 6.53 6.53
N PRO A 175 7.03 5.60 6.74
CA PRO A 175 8.39 5.75 6.23
C PRO A 175 8.49 5.84 4.70
N GLN A 176 7.47 5.37 3.99
CA GLN A 176 7.38 5.42 2.53
C GLN A 176 6.86 6.76 1.99
N ALA A 177 6.25 7.58 2.84
CA ALA A 177 5.66 8.85 2.44
C ALA A 177 6.76 9.88 2.18
N ALA A 178 7.11 10.09 0.91
CA ALA A 178 8.03 11.14 0.52
C ALA A 178 7.25 12.42 0.18
N ALA A 179 7.72 13.56 0.68
CA ALA A 179 7.26 14.88 0.24
C ALA A 179 8.22 15.38 -0.85
N PRO A 180 7.80 15.43 -2.13
CA PRO A 180 8.63 16.01 -3.17
C PRO A 180 8.93 17.49 -2.86
N ALA A 181 10.11 17.95 -3.28
CA ALA A 181 10.50 19.34 -3.06
C ALA A 181 9.45 20.32 -3.61
N PRO A 182 9.18 21.43 -2.90
CA PRO A 182 8.30 22.48 -3.42
C PRO A 182 8.80 22.99 -4.77
N ARG A 183 7.89 23.16 -5.73
CA ARG A 183 8.20 23.71 -7.05
C ARG A 183 7.07 24.60 -7.53
N PRO A 184 7.35 25.61 -8.37
CA PRO A 184 6.29 26.42 -8.98
C PRO A 184 5.45 25.56 -9.93
N VAL A 185 4.15 25.87 -10.01
CA VAL A 185 3.24 25.22 -10.96
C VAL A 185 3.62 25.65 -12.39
N PRO A 186 3.87 24.71 -13.30
CA PRO A 186 4.26 25.03 -14.67
C PRO A 186 3.06 25.57 -15.50
N ALA A 187 3.36 26.19 -16.65
CA ALA A 187 2.32 26.72 -17.55
C ALA A 187 1.33 25.63 -18.02
N VAL A 188 1.79 24.39 -18.17
CA VAL A 188 0.96 23.22 -18.40
C VAL A 188 0.99 22.35 -17.15
N PRO A 189 0.03 22.49 -16.23
CA PRO A 189 0.00 21.70 -14.99
C PRO A 189 -0.20 20.22 -15.27
N THR A 190 0.43 19.38 -14.47
CA THR A 190 0.29 17.93 -14.54
C THR A 190 -0.68 17.43 -13.49
N VAL A 191 -1.74 16.76 -13.93
CA VAL A 191 -2.75 16.12 -13.09
C VAL A 191 -2.54 14.61 -13.09
N LEU A 192 -2.29 14.01 -11.93
CA LEU A 192 -2.34 12.56 -11.78
C LEU A 192 -3.79 12.14 -11.55
N TYR A 193 -4.36 11.39 -12.47
CA TYR A 193 -5.63 10.69 -12.26
C TYR A 193 -5.35 9.25 -11.86
N ALA A 194 -5.51 8.96 -10.57
CA ALA A 194 -5.19 7.67 -9.96
C ALA A 194 -6.42 7.05 -9.29
N PRO A 195 -7.39 6.54 -10.05
CA PRO A 195 -8.59 5.92 -9.51
C PRO A 195 -8.30 4.59 -8.83
N THR A 196 -9.19 4.20 -7.88
CA THR A 196 -9.16 2.86 -7.29
C THR A 196 -9.77 1.82 -8.24
N TRP A 197 -9.61 0.53 -7.90
CA TRP A 197 -10.27 -0.55 -8.65
C TRP A 197 -11.73 -0.71 -8.22
N GLU A 198 -12.49 -1.50 -8.98
CA GLU A 198 -13.94 -1.67 -8.85
C GLU A 198 -14.43 -2.32 -7.54
N GLY A 199 -13.52 -2.79 -6.68
CA GLY A 199 -13.88 -3.50 -5.47
C GLY A 199 -14.35 -4.94 -5.70
N ALA A 200 -14.49 -5.72 -4.63
CA ALA A 200 -15.00 -7.08 -4.67
C ALA A 200 -16.52 -7.16 -4.44
N GLN A 201 -17.11 -6.11 -3.87
CA GLN A 201 -18.53 -6.02 -3.50
C GLN A 201 -19.08 -4.64 -3.87
N PRO A 202 -20.40 -4.49 -4.09
CA PRO A 202 -21.02 -3.20 -4.42
C PRO A 202 -20.70 -2.09 -3.40
N SER A 203 -20.69 -2.39 -2.11
CA SER A 203 -20.31 -1.44 -1.05
C SER A 203 -18.87 -0.94 -1.14
N MET A 204 -18.03 -1.56 -1.95
CA MET A 204 -16.64 -1.20 -2.22
C MET A 204 -16.41 -0.61 -3.62
N ALA A 205 -17.47 -0.36 -4.37
CA ALA A 205 -17.41 0.12 -5.76
C ALA A 205 -17.13 1.63 -5.84
N TYR A 206 -15.97 2.05 -5.32
CA TYR A 206 -15.56 3.45 -5.30
C TYR A 206 -14.98 3.95 -6.63
N SER A 207 -14.73 3.07 -7.60
CA SER A 207 -14.02 3.44 -8.84
C SER A 207 -14.81 4.42 -9.70
N SER A 208 -14.19 5.54 -10.02
CA SER A 208 -14.72 6.54 -10.99
C SER A 208 -14.53 6.14 -12.44
N VAL A 209 -13.68 5.14 -12.72
CA VAL A 209 -13.34 4.72 -14.09
C VAL A 209 -14.57 4.42 -14.95
N PRO A 210 -15.53 3.56 -14.53
CA PRO A 210 -16.65 3.18 -15.39
C PRO A 210 -17.72 4.26 -15.53
N THR A 211 -17.84 5.18 -14.56
CA THR A 211 -18.98 6.09 -14.47
C THR A 211 -18.69 7.48 -15.01
N HIS A 212 -17.55 8.05 -14.65
CA HIS A 212 -17.23 9.44 -15.00
C HIS A 212 -15.77 9.69 -15.40
N GLY A 213 -14.92 8.64 -15.43
CA GLY A 213 -13.51 8.78 -15.74
C GLY A 213 -13.22 9.43 -17.10
N SER A 214 -13.90 9.00 -18.16
CA SER A 214 -13.71 9.58 -19.49
C SER A 214 -14.14 11.06 -19.58
N THR A 215 -15.26 11.42 -18.97
CA THR A 215 -15.73 12.81 -18.92
C THR A 215 -14.77 13.69 -18.10
N LEU A 216 -14.30 13.19 -16.97
CA LEU A 216 -13.31 13.85 -16.12
C LEU A 216 -12.01 14.12 -16.88
N VAL A 217 -11.42 13.09 -17.50
CA VAL A 217 -10.17 13.23 -18.26
C VAL A 217 -10.34 14.17 -19.46
N SER A 218 -11.44 14.06 -20.20
CA SER A 218 -11.73 14.98 -21.31
C SER A 218 -11.80 16.44 -20.82
N SER A 219 -12.42 16.70 -19.67
CA SER A 219 -12.50 18.04 -19.08
C SER A 219 -11.13 18.59 -18.70
N LEU A 220 -10.25 17.76 -18.14
CA LEU A 220 -8.86 18.16 -17.79
C LEU A 220 -8.04 18.48 -19.06
N VAL A 221 -8.11 17.62 -20.08
CA VAL A 221 -7.42 17.83 -21.35
C VAL A 221 -7.92 19.11 -22.05
N ALA A 222 -9.25 19.33 -22.07
CA ALA A 222 -9.84 20.54 -22.63
C ALA A 222 -9.42 21.82 -21.89
N ALA A 223 -9.12 21.72 -20.58
CA ALA A 223 -8.56 22.80 -19.77
C ALA A 223 -7.05 23.03 -19.99
N GLY A 224 -6.43 22.32 -20.94
CA GLY A 224 -5.00 22.45 -21.28
C GLY A 224 -4.04 21.81 -20.28
N MET A 225 -4.49 20.86 -19.49
CA MET A 225 -3.68 20.18 -18.50
C MET A 225 -3.05 18.91 -19.08
N ARG A 226 -1.87 18.53 -18.60
CA ARG A 226 -1.29 17.21 -18.82
C ARG A 226 -1.92 16.23 -17.87
N VAL A 227 -2.51 15.15 -18.39
CA VAL A 227 -3.10 14.10 -17.58
C VAL A 227 -2.19 12.87 -17.60
N VAL A 228 -1.78 12.43 -16.41
CA VAL A 228 -1.12 11.14 -16.20
C VAL A 228 -2.15 10.20 -15.59
N TYR A 229 -2.59 9.22 -16.37
CA TYR A 229 -3.54 8.22 -15.92
C TYR A 229 -2.80 7.03 -15.33
N ARG A 230 -3.05 6.76 -14.07
CA ARG A 230 -2.51 5.63 -13.34
C ARG A 230 -3.63 4.71 -12.87
N PRO A 231 -4.04 3.71 -13.68
CA PRO A 231 -5.02 2.73 -13.23
C PRO A 231 -4.48 1.93 -12.04
N HIS A 232 -5.37 1.52 -11.16
CA HIS A 232 -5.01 0.56 -10.11
C HIS A 232 -4.62 -0.79 -10.75
N PRO A 233 -3.61 -1.54 -10.25
CA PRO A 233 -3.18 -2.82 -10.83
C PRO A 233 -4.29 -3.87 -10.99
N ARG A 234 -5.41 -3.71 -10.29
CA ARG A 234 -6.59 -4.57 -10.35
C ARG A 234 -7.76 -3.97 -11.14
N THR A 235 -7.58 -2.84 -11.80
CA THR A 235 -8.64 -2.22 -12.61
C THR A 235 -9.11 -3.18 -13.72
N GLY A 236 -10.42 -3.44 -13.77
CA GLY A 236 -11.01 -4.34 -14.75
C GLY A 236 -10.78 -5.83 -14.51
N ALA A 237 -10.18 -6.21 -13.37
CA ALA A 237 -9.91 -7.62 -13.06
C ALA A 237 -11.17 -8.45 -12.85
N ASN A 238 -12.24 -7.84 -12.33
CA ASN A 238 -13.47 -8.54 -11.96
C ASN A 238 -14.67 -8.15 -12.85
N ARG A 239 -14.59 -7.02 -13.57
CA ARG A 239 -15.72 -6.44 -14.32
C ARG A 239 -15.29 -6.03 -15.71
N ARG A 240 -15.97 -6.59 -16.75
CA ARG A 240 -15.67 -6.31 -18.17
C ARG A 240 -15.99 -4.87 -18.58
N ASP A 241 -17.03 -4.26 -18.01
CA ASP A 241 -17.38 -2.86 -18.24
C ASP A 241 -16.30 -1.90 -17.73
N VAL A 242 -15.68 -2.20 -16.57
CA VAL A 242 -14.56 -1.43 -16.05
C VAL A 242 -13.31 -1.60 -16.92
N ALA A 243 -13.01 -2.82 -17.39
CA ALA A 243 -11.91 -3.06 -18.33
C ALA A 243 -12.13 -2.30 -19.66
N ALA A 244 -13.37 -2.25 -20.16
CA ALA A 244 -13.72 -1.49 -21.37
C ALA A 244 -13.56 0.03 -21.15
N ALA A 245 -13.95 0.54 -19.99
CA ALA A 245 -13.77 1.94 -19.61
C ALA A 245 -12.30 2.32 -19.46
N ASP A 246 -11.47 1.48 -18.83
CA ASP A 246 -10.01 1.65 -18.76
C ASP A 246 -9.40 1.74 -20.17
N ALA A 247 -9.78 0.81 -21.07
CA ALA A 247 -9.31 0.84 -22.45
C ALA A 247 -9.76 2.11 -23.20
N ALA A 248 -10.96 2.64 -22.92
CA ALA A 248 -11.45 3.90 -23.49
C ALA A 248 -10.64 5.09 -22.99
N LEU A 249 -10.28 5.15 -21.70
CA LEU A 249 -9.41 6.17 -21.12
C LEU A 249 -8.02 6.18 -21.76
N ARG A 250 -7.42 5.01 -21.95
CA ARG A 250 -6.12 4.88 -22.63
C ARG A 250 -6.17 5.45 -24.06
N ARG A 251 -7.19 5.08 -24.84
CA ARG A 251 -7.39 5.63 -26.20
C ARG A 251 -7.61 7.15 -26.20
N LEU A 252 -8.35 7.68 -25.21
CA LEU A 252 -8.53 9.12 -25.07
C LEU A 252 -7.20 9.85 -24.86
N LEU A 253 -6.31 9.29 -24.08
CA LEU A 253 -4.98 9.87 -23.83
C LEU A 253 -4.03 9.73 -25.03
N GLU A 254 -4.28 8.78 -25.95
CA GLU A 254 -3.56 8.63 -27.22
C GLU A 254 -4.07 9.60 -28.31
N ALA A 255 -5.22 10.24 -28.10
CA ALA A 255 -5.78 11.19 -29.05
C ALA A 255 -4.90 12.45 -29.21
N PRO A 256 -4.89 13.10 -30.41
CA PRO A 256 -4.04 14.26 -30.69
C PRO A 256 -4.21 15.41 -29.69
N GLU A 257 -5.41 15.63 -29.18
CA GLU A 257 -5.72 16.66 -28.19
C GLU A 257 -4.95 16.45 -26.88
N ALA A 258 -4.96 15.24 -26.36
CA ALA A 258 -4.27 14.86 -25.13
C ALA A 258 -2.74 14.83 -25.34
N GLN A 259 -2.29 14.38 -26.51
CA GLN A 259 -0.86 14.33 -26.84
C GLN A 259 -0.22 15.72 -26.94
N ARG A 260 -0.96 16.77 -27.29
CA ARG A 260 -0.43 18.14 -27.31
C ARG A 260 0.04 18.62 -25.93
N THR A 261 -0.56 18.14 -24.85
CA THR A 261 -0.13 18.45 -23.48
C THR A 261 0.88 17.45 -22.92
N GLY A 262 1.19 16.37 -23.65
CA GLY A 262 2.03 15.27 -23.17
C GLY A 262 1.32 14.33 -22.19
N SER A 263 -0.03 14.25 -22.30
CA SER A 263 -0.82 13.31 -21.49
C SER A 263 -0.45 11.86 -21.82
N ARG A 264 -0.52 10.99 -20.81
CA ARG A 264 -0.09 9.59 -20.95
C ARG A 264 -0.75 8.66 -19.94
N THR A 265 -0.65 7.37 -20.20
CA THR A 265 -0.88 6.32 -19.18
C THR A 265 0.45 5.92 -18.56
N ASP A 266 0.48 5.77 -17.23
CA ASP A 266 1.69 5.42 -16.47
C ASP A 266 1.32 4.42 -15.35
N PRO A 267 1.17 3.10 -15.69
CA PRO A 267 0.75 2.09 -14.73
C PRO A 267 1.88 1.56 -13.85
N ASP A 268 3.14 1.65 -14.32
CA ASP A 268 4.24 0.86 -13.78
C ASP A 268 5.22 1.65 -12.91
N ARG A 269 5.28 2.98 -13.06
CA ARG A 269 6.17 3.83 -12.26
C ARG A 269 5.81 3.72 -10.78
N PRO A 270 6.76 3.57 -9.84
CA PRO A 270 6.48 3.60 -8.40
C PRO A 270 5.67 4.84 -8.00
N LEU A 271 4.72 4.68 -7.07
CA LEU A 271 3.75 5.75 -6.75
C LEU A 271 4.44 7.03 -6.26
N GLN A 272 5.43 6.88 -5.39
CA GLN A 272 6.16 8.02 -4.83
C GLN A 272 6.93 8.79 -5.91
N GLU A 273 7.57 8.08 -6.83
CA GLU A 273 8.25 8.69 -7.99
C GLU A 273 7.25 9.38 -8.93
N ALA A 274 6.04 8.80 -9.08
CA ALA A 274 4.99 9.42 -9.90
C ALA A 274 4.53 10.76 -9.32
N PHE A 275 4.64 10.98 -8.02
CA PHE A 275 4.28 12.24 -7.35
C PHE A 275 5.25 13.38 -7.64
N GLU A 276 6.50 13.10 -8.02
CA GLU A 276 7.53 14.13 -8.22
C GLU A 276 7.11 15.17 -9.27
N ASP A 277 6.54 14.71 -10.39
CA ASP A 277 6.21 15.53 -11.56
C ASP A 277 4.75 16.01 -11.58
N VAL A 278 3.97 15.74 -10.55
CA VAL A 278 2.53 16.01 -10.49
C VAL A 278 2.24 17.27 -9.68
N ASP A 279 1.31 18.11 -10.15
CA ASP A 279 0.91 19.33 -9.47
C ASP A 279 -0.40 19.17 -8.71
N VAL A 280 -1.29 18.29 -9.17
CA VAL A 280 -2.59 17.99 -8.54
C VAL A 280 -2.88 16.49 -8.64
N LEU A 281 -3.40 15.91 -7.56
CA LEU A 281 -3.97 14.56 -7.59
C LEU A 281 -5.49 14.64 -7.73
N VAL A 282 -6.04 13.86 -8.67
CA VAL A 282 -7.46 13.50 -8.74
C VAL A 282 -7.57 12.01 -8.52
N THR A 283 -8.30 11.59 -7.50
CA THR A 283 -8.40 10.17 -7.11
C THR A 283 -9.77 9.85 -6.53
N ASP A 284 -10.05 8.58 -6.36
CA ASP A 284 -11.22 8.09 -5.63
C ASP A 284 -10.93 8.02 -4.11
N VAL A 285 -11.89 7.60 -3.31
CA VAL A 285 -11.66 7.24 -1.91
C VAL A 285 -10.70 6.05 -1.86
N SER A 286 -9.41 6.32 -1.62
CA SER A 286 -8.34 5.33 -1.70
C SER A 286 -7.13 5.72 -0.86
N SER A 287 -6.20 4.77 -0.65
CA SER A 287 -4.93 5.04 0.04
C SER A 287 -4.06 6.07 -0.67
N VAL A 288 -4.19 6.20 -2.01
CA VAL A 288 -3.40 7.17 -2.79
C VAL A 288 -3.68 8.60 -2.35
N ALA A 289 -4.92 8.92 -1.93
CA ALA A 289 -5.26 10.23 -1.39
C ALA A 289 -4.45 10.55 -0.12
N LEU A 290 -4.31 9.57 0.78
CA LEU A 290 -3.55 9.74 2.03
C LEU A 290 -2.03 9.78 1.77
N GLU A 291 -1.53 8.96 0.86
CA GLU A 291 -0.12 8.98 0.44
C GLU A 291 0.28 10.31 -0.23
N TRP A 292 -0.69 11.05 -0.80
CA TRP A 292 -0.47 12.34 -1.43
C TRP A 292 -0.36 13.50 -0.43
N LEU A 293 -0.97 13.39 0.75
CA LEU A 293 -1.04 14.47 1.75
C LEU A 293 0.31 15.12 2.07
N PRO A 294 1.43 14.36 2.23
CA PRO A 294 2.74 14.93 2.55
C PRO A 294 3.28 15.88 1.48
N THR A 295 2.78 15.80 0.24
CA THR A 295 3.20 16.71 -0.84
C THR A 295 2.77 18.15 -0.59
N GLY A 296 1.75 18.37 0.25
CA GLY A 296 1.10 19.66 0.47
C GLY A 296 0.32 20.19 -0.74
N ARG A 297 0.37 19.49 -1.90
CA ARG A 297 -0.23 19.95 -3.17
C ARG A 297 -1.73 19.66 -3.22
N PRO A 298 -2.49 20.35 -4.11
CA PRO A 298 -3.93 20.17 -4.25
C PRO A 298 -4.36 18.72 -4.49
N LEU A 299 -5.47 18.35 -3.88
CA LEU A 299 -6.11 17.04 -3.96
C LEU A 299 -7.60 17.21 -4.25
N VAL A 300 -8.12 16.47 -5.22
CA VAL A 300 -9.55 16.36 -5.52
C VAL A 300 -9.98 14.90 -5.41
N VAL A 301 -11.04 14.62 -4.66
CA VAL A 301 -11.55 13.25 -4.48
C VAL A 301 -12.89 13.11 -5.19
N THR A 302 -13.03 12.05 -6.01
CA THR A 302 -14.30 11.74 -6.67
C THR A 302 -15.30 11.14 -5.68
N VAL A 303 -16.57 11.42 -5.89
CA VAL A 303 -17.65 10.79 -5.12
C VAL A 303 -18.12 9.53 -5.84
N PRO A 304 -18.22 8.37 -5.16
CA PRO A 304 -18.76 7.15 -5.76
C PRO A 304 -20.13 7.39 -6.39
N ALA A 305 -20.33 6.88 -7.60
CA ALA A 305 -21.61 7.02 -8.29
C ALA A 305 -22.63 5.95 -7.86
N ASP A 306 -22.17 4.82 -7.34
CA ASP A 306 -23.03 3.74 -6.85
C ASP A 306 -23.58 4.12 -5.46
N PRO A 307 -24.91 4.21 -5.25
CA PRO A 307 -25.50 4.50 -3.95
C PRO A 307 -25.16 3.48 -2.85
N ALA A 308 -24.79 2.25 -3.23
CA ALA A 308 -24.37 1.21 -2.29
C ALA A 308 -22.92 1.45 -1.80
N ALA A 309 -22.14 2.22 -2.52
CA ALA A 309 -20.75 2.57 -2.18
C ALA A 309 -20.72 3.90 -1.41
N VAL A 310 -21.35 3.95 -0.25
CA VAL A 310 -21.33 5.14 0.60
C VAL A 310 -19.92 5.31 1.18
N ALA A 311 -19.24 6.38 0.79
CA ALA A 311 -18.02 6.77 1.50
C ALA A 311 -18.40 7.18 2.93
N ALA A 312 -17.80 6.52 3.92
CA ALA A 312 -17.96 6.97 5.30
C ALA A 312 -17.47 8.42 5.41
N ALA A 313 -18.16 9.21 6.23
CA ALA A 313 -17.68 10.54 6.56
C ALA A 313 -16.25 10.42 7.12
N SER A 314 -15.32 11.16 6.55
CA SER A 314 -13.93 11.15 7.01
C SER A 314 -13.36 12.57 7.01
N PRO A 315 -12.43 12.87 7.92
CA PRO A 315 -11.76 14.18 7.95
C PRO A 315 -11.11 14.53 6.60
N LEU A 316 -10.63 13.54 5.84
CA LEU A 316 -10.08 13.75 4.51
C LEU A 316 -11.14 14.32 3.54
N LEU A 317 -12.31 13.70 3.49
CA LEU A 317 -13.37 14.11 2.56
C LEU A 317 -13.94 15.50 2.89
N ASP A 318 -13.84 15.94 4.15
CA ASP A 318 -14.25 17.27 4.57
C ASP A 318 -13.18 18.35 4.27
N ALA A 319 -11.93 17.93 4.13
CA ALA A 319 -10.79 18.81 3.90
C ALA A 319 -10.38 18.97 2.42
N VAL A 320 -11.12 18.35 1.48
CA VAL A 320 -10.77 18.36 0.04
C VAL A 320 -12.00 18.60 -0.84
N PRO A 321 -11.83 19.23 -2.03
CA PRO A 321 -12.89 19.30 -3.02
C PRO A 321 -13.38 17.91 -3.43
N ARG A 322 -14.69 17.72 -3.43
CA ARG A 322 -15.35 16.48 -3.86
C ARG A 322 -15.96 16.66 -5.24
N LEU A 323 -15.67 15.74 -6.14
CA LEU A 323 -16.14 15.76 -7.53
C LEU A 323 -17.17 14.62 -7.75
N PRO A 324 -18.48 14.89 -7.69
CA PRO A 324 -19.50 13.90 -8.01
C PRO A 324 -19.54 13.61 -9.52
N SER A 325 -20.06 12.46 -9.91
CA SER A 325 -20.15 12.04 -11.30
C SER A 325 -20.91 13.05 -12.19
N SER A 326 -21.96 13.70 -11.64
CA SER A 326 -22.72 14.76 -12.33
C SER A 326 -21.90 16.02 -12.62
N ALA A 327 -20.80 16.24 -11.90
CA ALA A 327 -19.89 17.37 -12.07
C ALA A 327 -18.57 17.00 -12.77
N ALA A 328 -18.42 15.78 -13.29
CA ALA A 328 -17.19 15.34 -13.94
C ALA A 328 -16.73 16.23 -15.10
N GLY A 329 -17.68 16.82 -15.85
CA GLY A 329 -17.41 17.77 -16.93
C GLY A 329 -16.80 19.11 -16.46
N SER A 330 -16.84 19.43 -15.18
CA SER A 330 -16.22 20.62 -14.59
C SER A 330 -14.86 20.32 -13.90
N ALA A 331 -14.31 19.11 -14.06
CA ALA A 331 -13.06 18.73 -13.42
C ALA A 331 -11.91 19.71 -13.71
N GLY A 332 -11.77 20.16 -14.96
CA GLY A 332 -10.77 21.15 -15.36
C GLY A 332 -10.92 22.48 -14.60
N THR A 333 -12.14 22.98 -14.42
CA THR A 333 -12.42 24.20 -13.66
C THR A 333 -12.11 24.02 -12.18
N VAL A 334 -12.50 22.89 -11.59
CA VAL A 334 -12.22 22.60 -10.18
C VAL A 334 -10.72 22.52 -9.92
N VAL A 335 -9.98 21.79 -10.77
CA VAL A 335 -8.52 21.66 -10.63
C VAL A 335 -7.83 23.02 -10.83
N ARG A 336 -8.25 23.82 -11.82
CA ARG A 336 -7.68 25.16 -12.04
C ARG A 336 -7.86 26.04 -10.80
N ARG A 337 -9.06 26.06 -10.23
CA ARG A 337 -9.32 26.80 -8.97
C ARG A 337 -8.37 26.35 -7.86
N CYS A 338 -8.18 25.03 -7.67
CA CYS A 338 -7.28 24.53 -6.63
C CYS A 338 -5.81 24.93 -6.86
N LEU A 339 -5.40 25.10 -8.11
CA LEU A 339 -4.04 25.59 -8.45
C LEU A 339 -3.88 27.09 -8.23
N ASP A 340 -4.93 27.87 -8.51
CA ASP A 340 -4.90 29.33 -8.40
C ASP A 340 -5.14 29.81 -6.96
N ASP A 341 -5.96 29.09 -6.18
CA ASP A 341 -6.34 29.45 -4.81
C ASP A 341 -6.65 28.17 -4.01
N ASP A 342 -5.60 27.59 -3.42
CA ASP A 342 -5.66 26.33 -2.65
C ASP A 342 -6.14 26.57 -1.21
N ARG A 343 -7.41 26.87 -1.05
CA ARG A 343 -8.04 27.17 0.24
C ARG A 343 -8.03 25.99 1.21
N GLU A 344 -7.95 24.78 0.70
CA GLU A 344 -7.97 23.56 1.45
C GLU A 344 -6.57 23.13 1.98
N ALA A 345 -5.49 23.86 1.60
CA ALA A 345 -4.13 23.52 2.02
C ALA A 345 -3.92 23.46 3.54
N PRO A 346 -4.43 24.41 4.36
CA PRO A 346 -4.28 24.32 5.82
C PRO A 346 -4.96 23.08 6.41
N ALA A 347 -6.18 22.79 5.98
CA ALA A 347 -6.92 21.59 6.45
C ALA A 347 -6.20 20.30 6.07
N ARG A 348 -5.64 20.21 4.85
CA ARG A 348 -4.85 19.04 4.44
C ARG A 348 -3.57 18.88 5.26
N ALA A 349 -2.91 19.98 5.62
CA ALA A 349 -1.69 19.93 6.45
C ALA A 349 -1.96 19.35 7.84
N GLU A 350 -3.09 19.65 8.46
CA GLU A 350 -3.51 19.07 9.74
C GLU A 350 -3.73 17.56 9.66
N LEU A 351 -4.17 17.07 8.50
CA LEU A 351 -4.43 15.65 8.30
C LEU A 351 -3.15 14.81 8.19
N VAL A 352 -2.02 15.40 7.83
CA VAL A 352 -0.74 14.67 7.73
C VAL A 352 -0.38 14.04 9.08
N GLU A 353 -0.46 14.81 10.16
CA GLU A 353 -0.19 14.27 11.50
C GLU A 353 -1.23 13.21 11.91
N HIS A 354 -2.51 13.48 11.63
CA HIS A 354 -3.61 12.57 12.00
C HIS A 354 -3.51 11.21 11.30
N TYR A 355 -3.25 11.20 9.98
CA TYR A 355 -3.22 9.96 9.18
C TYR A 355 -1.86 9.29 9.14
N LEU A 356 -0.78 10.07 9.08
CA LEU A 356 0.56 9.57 8.76
C LEU A 356 1.57 9.71 9.90
N GLY A 357 1.19 10.38 11.01
CA GLY A 357 2.07 10.58 12.15
C GLY A 357 3.25 11.51 11.85
N GLY A 358 3.04 12.46 10.94
CA GLY A 358 4.00 13.45 10.50
C GLY A 358 4.39 13.35 9.03
N SER A 359 5.03 14.40 8.53
CA SER A 359 5.50 14.51 7.13
C SER A 359 6.97 14.15 6.93
N ASP A 360 7.71 13.86 8.02
CA ASP A 360 9.14 13.54 7.97
C ASP A 360 9.34 12.02 7.84
N PRO A 361 9.75 11.52 6.66
CA PRO A 361 9.96 10.10 6.41
C PRO A 361 11.15 9.53 7.20
N ASP A 362 12.20 10.33 7.48
CA ASP A 362 13.38 9.88 8.22
C ASP A 362 13.03 9.68 9.70
N ALA A 363 12.23 10.57 10.27
CA ALA A 363 11.70 10.39 11.62
C ALA A 363 10.77 9.17 11.70
N ALA A 364 9.92 8.94 10.68
CA ALA A 364 9.08 7.75 10.60
C ALA A 364 9.92 6.47 10.44
N LEU A 365 10.94 6.48 9.60
CA LEU A 365 11.88 5.37 9.45
C LEU A 365 12.58 5.05 10.78
N SER A 366 13.06 6.07 11.49
CA SER A 366 13.71 5.89 12.79
C SER A 366 12.77 5.26 13.82
N ARG A 367 11.49 5.69 13.88
CA ARG A 367 10.46 5.09 14.74
C ARG A 367 10.18 3.64 14.37
N PHE A 368 10.05 3.34 13.07
CA PHE A 368 9.82 1.98 12.57
C PHE A 368 10.98 1.04 12.96
N LEU A 369 12.22 1.46 12.72
CA LEU A 369 13.41 0.68 13.06
C LEU A 369 13.51 0.45 14.57
N GLY A 370 13.30 1.50 15.38
CA GLY A 370 13.28 1.40 16.83
C GLY A 370 12.20 0.46 17.35
N ALA A 371 10.98 0.54 16.80
CA ALA A 371 9.89 -0.36 17.18
C ALA A 371 10.19 -1.84 16.83
N CYS A 372 10.88 -2.11 15.72
CA CYS A 372 11.36 -3.46 15.39
C CYS A 372 12.41 -3.94 16.41
N ASP A 373 13.37 -3.07 16.77
CA ASP A 373 14.39 -3.39 17.78
C ASP A 373 13.77 -3.68 19.15
N ASP A 374 12.74 -2.92 19.55
CA ASP A 374 12.02 -3.13 20.82
C ASP A 374 11.33 -4.50 20.86
N VAL A 375 10.67 -4.93 19.78
CA VAL A 375 10.04 -6.25 19.70
C VAL A 375 11.10 -7.36 19.78
N ILE A 376 12.21 -7.21 19.08
CA ILE A 376 13.32 -8.18 19.11
C ILE A 376 13.90 -8.28 20.52
N ALA A 377 14.17 -7.15 21.17
CA ALA A 377 14.72 -7.09 22.53
C ALA A 377 13.76 -7.70 23.56
N ALA A 378 12.46 -7.39 23.46
CA ALA A 378 11.44 -7.97 24.34
C ALA A 378 11.37 -9.51 24.20
N ARG A 379 11.37 -10.02 22.96
CA ARG A 379 11.41 -11.46 22.68
C ARG A 379 12.66 -12.12 23.26
N ASP A 380 13.83 -11.52 23.07
CA ASP A 380 15.10 -12.06 23.57
C ASP A 380 15.16 -12.09 25.10
N ALA A 381 14.62 -11.06 25.74
CA ALA A 381 14.52 -11.01 27.20
C ALA A 381 13.67 -12.16 27.77
N VAL A 382 12.48 -12.41 27.15
CA VAL A 382 11.59 -13.52 27.55
C VAL A 382 12.29 -14.87 27.33
N ARG A 383 12.91 -15.09 26.17
CA ARG A 383 13.63 -16.32 25.85
C ARG A 383 14.79 -16.57 26.81
N GLY A 384 15.55 -15.52 27.13
CA GLY A 384 16.63 -15.59 28.10
C GLY A 384 16.15 -15.94 29.52
N ALA A 385 15.00 -15.40 29.93
CA ALA A 385 14.39 -15.73 31.22
C ALA A 385 13.94 -17.20 31.29
N LEU A 386 13.26 -17.69 30.26
CA LEU A 386 12.82 -19.09 30.16
C LEU A 386 14.00 -20.07 30.17
N SER A 387 15.10 -19.75 29.48
CA SER A 387 16.32 -20.57 29.48
C SER A 387 17.01 -20.62 30.84
N ARG A 388 16.87 -19.58 31.66
CA ARG A 388 17.39 -19.57 33.05
C ARG A 388 16.48 -20.30 34.02
N ALA A 389 15.16 -20.24 33.83
CA ALA A 389 14.17 -20.92 34.69
C ALA A 389 14.09 -22.44 34.44
N GLY A 390 14.52 -22.91 33.29
CA GLY A 390 14.58 -24.33 32.94
C GLY A 390 15.89 -25.03 33.32
N ARG A 391 16.81 -24.31 33.98
CA ARG A 391 18.05 -24.85 34.56
C ARG A 391 17.91 -24.89 36.07
#